data_8357f48060f92ca3c9ff8c2e250936e4
#
_entry.id   8357f48060f92ca3c9ff8c2e250936e4
#
_cell.length_a   1.000
_cell.length_b   1.000
_cell.length_c   1.000
_cell.angle_alpha   90.00
_cell.angle_beta   90.00
_cell.angle_gamma   90.00
#
_symmetry.space_group_name_H-M   'P 1'
#
loop_
_entity.id
_entity.type
_entity.pdbx_description
1 polymer ?
#
loop_
_entity_poly.entity_id
_entity_poly.type
_entity_poly.pdbx_seq_one_letter_code
_entity_poly.pdbx_strand_id
1 'polypeptide(L)'
;VGQVETKLHPILHSMEEMTGFETGIHSGGIVEGLQKFISLDWLIRSSGTFATIIGDFTSLLFMTLLYLLMILGGILNYKPYINYLERGSKSEGSLLAAYEQVQTSITTYMKVKFWISLGTGLGYWLLCVIFGVDFAIFWGFLAFVLNFVPTVGSIVATAPPLLLGWIQIDGYESFILFVLLLSAIQIVLGNVVDPLLMGNSLSLNTVVIILGLVFWGYLWGITGMILSVPLLVLIKVIFQQIPDARFLVRLMDSSP
;
A
#
# COMPACT_ATOMS: atom_id res chain seq x y z
N VAL A 1 -23.41 -19.81 6.09
CA VAL A 1 -23.05 -21.21 5.75
C VAL A 1 -23.81 -21.64 4.49
N GLY A 2 -25.14 -21.48 4.41
CA GLY A 2 -25.93 -21.85 3.24
C GLY A 2 -25.52 -21.16 1.94
N GLN A 3 -25.08 -19.92 1.98
CA GLN A 3 -24.64 -19.17 0.78
C GLN A 3 -23.29 -19.67 0.22
N VAL A 4 -22.37 -20.10 1.07
CA VAL A 4 -21.08 -20.67 0.66
C VAL A 4 -21.30 -22.04 0.00
N GLU A 5 -22.15 -22.84 0.58
CA GLU A 5 -22.51 -24.17 0.05
C GLU A 5 -23.19 -24.07 -1.31
N THR A 6 -24.12 -23.14 -1.49
CA THR A 6 -24.83 -22.90 -2.75
C THR A 6 -23.88 -22.40 -3.86
N LYS A 7 -22.83 -21.66 -3.53
CA LYS A 7 -21.88 -21.11 -4.51
C LYS A 7 -20.73 -22.07 -4.83
N LEU A 8 -20.31 -22.93 -3.89
CA LEU A 8 -19.22 -23.89 -4.10
C LEU A 8 -19.68 -25.18 -4.78
N HIS A 9 -20.89 -25.65 -4.50
CA HIS A 9 -21.41 -26.91 -5.04
C HIS A 9 -21.37 -26.98 -6.58
N PRO A 10 -21.82 -25.98 -7.35
CA PRO A 10 -21.77 -26.03 -8.81
C PRO A 10 -20.33 -25.98 -9.35
N ILE A 11 -19.39 -25.31 -8.66
CA ILE A 11 -17.98 -25.22 -9.09
C ILE A 11 -17.29 -26.57 -8.88
N LEU A 12 -17.50 -27.22 -7.74
CA LEU A 12 -16.95 -28.54 -7.44
C LEU A 12 -17.48 -29.59 -8.42
N HIS A 13 -18.78 -29.56 -8.72
CA HIS A 13 -19.40 -30.47 -9.67
C HIS A 13 -18.86 -30.27 -11.10
N SER A 14 -18.63 -29.03 -11.52
CA SER A 14 -18.03 -28.71 -12.82
C SER A 14 -16.56 -29.17 -12.90
N MET A 15 -15.83 -29.09 -11.80
CA MET A 15 -14.43 -29.56 -11.74
C MET A 15 -14.36 -31.10 -11.76
N GLU A 16 -15.27 -31.80 -11.11
CA GLU A 16 -15.37 -33.25 -11.18
C GLU A 16 -15.71 -33.74 -12.60
N GLU A 17 -16.64 -33.08 -13.29
CA GLU A 17 -16.97 -33.39 -14.68
C GLU A 17 -15.80 -33.12 -15.64
N MET A 18 -15.01 -32.06 -15.42
CA MET A 18 -13.90 -31.69 -16.31
C MET A 18 -12.63 -32.52 -16.08
N THR A 19 -12.38 -32.98 -14.87
CA THR A 19 -11.12 -33.65 -14.52
C THR A 19 -11.22 -35.15 -14.41
N GLY A 20 -12.44 -35.73 -14.33
CA GLY A 20 -12.64 -37.16 -14.09
C GLY A 20 -12.03 -37.68 -12.78
N PHE A 21 -11.60 -36.78 -11.93
CA PHE A 21 -11.04 -37.07 -10.62
C PHE A 21 -12.18 -37.00 -9.61
N GLU A 22 -12.63 -38.12 -9.08
CA GLU A 22 -13.43 -38.15 -7.86
C GLU A 22 -12.55 -37.52 -6.76
N THR A 23 -12.69 -36.22 -6.57
CA THR A 23 -12.14 -35.58 -5.40
C THR A 23 -12.92 -36.15 -4.23
N GLY A 24 -12.34 -37.13 -3.55
CA GLY A 24 -12.90 -37.73 -2.33
C GLY A 24 -13.00 -36.75 -1.17
N ILE A 25 -13.12 -35.47 -1.48
CA ILE A 25 -13.45 -34.38 -0.62
C ILE A 25 -14.96 -34.44 -0.46
N HIS A 26 -15.41 -35.27 0.48
CA HIS A 26 -16.79 -35.17 0.95
C HIS A 26 -17.06 -33.71 1.24
N SER A 27 -18.09 -33.15 0.59
CA SER A 27 -18.56 -31.78 0.78
C SER A 27 -18.69 -31.41 2.28
N GLY A 28 -18.90 -32.40 3.16
CA GLY A 28 -18.85 -32.24 4.61
C GLY A 28 -17.50 -31.76 5.16
N GLY A 29 -16.37 -32.21 4.62
CA GLY A 29 -15.04 -31.88 5.18
C GLY A 29 -14.61 -30.42 4.92
N ILE A 30 -14.97 -29.86 3.77
CA ILE A 30 -14.73 -28.42 3.48
C ILE A 30 -15.71 -27.56 4.25
N VAL A 31 -16.99 -27.96 4.31
CA VAL A 31 -18.02 -27.25 5.07
C VAL A 31 -17.74 -27.33 6.57
N GLU A 32 -17.32 -28.47 7.12
CA GLU A 32 -16.87 -28.60 8.51
C GLU A 32 -15.59 -27.78 8.76
N GLY A 33 -14.65 -27.77 7.85
CA GLY A 33 -13.46 -26.93 7.93
C GLY A 33 -13.79 -25.45 7.92
N LEU A 34 -14.69 -25.02 7.02
CA LEU A 34 -15.19 -23.65 6.96
C LEU A 34 -16.07 -23.30 8.16
N GLN A 35 -16.92 -24.22 8.64
CA GLN A 35 -17.70 -24.03 9.87
C GLN A 35 -16.81 -23.89 11.10
N LYS A 36 -15.72 -24.63 11.18
CA LYS A 36 -14.73 -24.52 12.25
C LYS A 36 -13.96 -23.21 12.15
N PHE A 37 -13.69 -22.72 10.94
CA PHE A 37 -13.09 -21.40 10.69
C PHE A 37 -14.04 -20.23 10.97
N ILE A 38 -15.36 -20.41 10.76
CA ILE A 38 -16.41 -19.40 10.97
C ILE A 38 -17.15 -19.62 12.31
N SER A 39 -16.68 -20.56 13.15
CA SER A 39 -17.29 -20.79 14.47
C SER A 39 -17.24 -19.53 15.34
N LEU A 40 -18.30 -19.28 16.10
CA LEU A 40 -18.37 -18.15 17.04
C LEU A 40 -17.13 -18.11 17.97
N ASP A 41 -16.60 -19.26 18.36
CA ASP A 41 -15.38 -19.40 19.16
C ASP A 41 -14.13 -18.90 18.43
N TRP A 42 -14.03 -19.14 17.13
CA TRP A 42 -12.94 -18.59 16.32
C TRP A 42 -13.10 -17.06 16.15
N LEU A 43 -14.33 -16.58 15.90
CA LEU A 43 -14.64 -15.14 15.83
C LEU A 43 -14.33 -14.43 17.15
N ILE A 44 -14.68 -15.01 18.29
CA ILE A 44 -14.38 -14.45 19.62
C ILE A 44 -12.88 -14.47 19.92
N ARG A 45 -12.19 -15.56 19.61
CA ARG A 45 -10.72 -15.67 19.78
C ARG A 45 -9.99 -14.76 18.79
N SER A 46 -10.47 -14.68 17.57
CA SER A 46 -9.90 -13.81 16.53
C SER A 46 -10.18 -12.34 16.80
N SER A 47 -11.31 -11.96 17.42
CA SER A 47 -11.61 -10.57 17.75
C SER A 47 -10.55 -9.94 18.66
N GLY A 48 -10.03 -10.70 19.65
CA GLY A 48 -8.90 -10.27 20.47
C GLY A 48 -7.63 -10.12 19.63
N THR A 49 -7.36 -11.05 18.74
CA THR A 49 -6.20 -11.01 17.85
C THR A 49 -6.33 -9.90 16.80
N PHE A 50 -7.52 -9.67 16.25
CA PHE A 50 -7.79 -8.53 15.35
C PHE A 50 -7.64 -7.20 16.08
N ALA A 51 -8.11 -7.08 17.31
CA ALA A 51 -7.94 -5.86 18.12
C ALA A 51 -6.46 -5.58 18.42
N THR A 52 -5.66 -6.60 18.73
CA THR A 52 -4.22 -6.44 18.92
C THR A 52 -3.52 -6.09 17.61
N ILE A 53 -3.83 -6.75 16.50
CA ILE A 53 -3.27 -6.42 15.18
C ILE A 53 -3.61 -4.98 14.78
N ILE A 54 -4.86 -4.55 14.98
CA ILE A 54 -5.28 -3.16 14.71
C ILE A 54 -4.54 -2.19 15.64
N GLY A 55 -4.39 -2.52 16.92
CA GLY A 55 -3.67 -1.72 17.91
C GLY A 55 -2.19 -1.57 17.57
N ASP A 56 -1.53 -2.68 17.26
CA ASP A 56 -0.11 -2.70 16.87
C ASP A 56 0.10 -1.94 15.56
N PHE A 57 -0.78 -2.14 14.57
CA PHE A 57 -0.74 -1.44 13.30
C PHE A 57 -0.99 0.07 13.46
N THR A 58 -1.95 0.47 14.29
CA THR A 58 -2.23 1.88 14.61
C THR A 58 -1.06 2.52 15.33
N SER A 59 -0.45 1.82 16.30
CA SER A 59 0.75 2.26 17.01
C SER A 59 1.94 2.45 16.06
N LEU A 60 2.15 1.50 15.15
CA LEU A 60 3.21 1.52 14.14
C LEU A 60 3.03 2.71 13.19
N LEU A 61 1.79 2.96 12.74
CA LEU A 61 1.42 4.12 11.94
C LEU A 61 1.66 5.43 12.68
N PHE A 62 1.20 5.51 13.92
CA PHE A 62 1.38 6.72 14.74
C PHE A 62 2.86 7.03 14.92
N MET A 63 3.69 6.02 15.25
CA MET A 63 5.14 6.18 15.37
C MET A 63 5.78 6.59 14.04
N THR A 64 5.37 5.95 12.93
CA THR A 64 5.88 6.31 11.59
C THR A 64 5.56 7.76 11.25
N LEU A 65 4.33 8.20 11.50
CA LEU A 65 3.88 9.57 11.27
C LEU A 65 4.63 10.55 12.18
N LEU A 66 4.84 10.19 13.43
CA LEU A 66 5.58 10.99 14.41
C LEU A 66 7.04 11.16 14.01
N TYR A 67 7.73 10.09 13.58
CA TYR A 67 9.08 10.16 13.05
C TYR A 67 9.14 10.98 11.76
N LEU A 68 8.17 10.84 10.88
CA LEU A 68 8.09 11.61 9.64
C LEU A 68 7.87 13.10 9.93
N LEU A 69 7.03 13.45 10.91
CA LEU A 69 6.85 14.83 11.38
C LEU A 69 8.12 15.37 12.05
N MET A 70 8.84 14.58 12.86
CA MET A 70 10.12 14.97 13.45
C MET A 70 11.18 15.21 12.38
N ILE A 71 11.27 14.35 11.37
CA ILE A 71 12.19 14.52 10.23
C ILE A 71 11.83 15.77 9.46
N LEU A 72 10.56 15.98 9.13
CA LEU A 72 10.09 17.20 8.46
C LEU A 72 10.33 18.45 9.31
N GLY A 73 10.06 18.41 10.62
CA GLY A 73 10.31 19.51 11.55
C GLY A 73 11.80 19.82 11.71
N GLY A 74 12.65 18.81 11.80
CA GLY A 74 14.11 18.95 11.80
C GLY A 74 14.62 19.58 10.50
N ILE A 75 14.05 19.13 9.38
CA ILE A 75 14.34 19.66 8.05
C ILE A 75 13.96 21.16 7.94
N LEU A 76 12.86 21.61 8.52
CA LEU A 76 12.42 23.01 8.44
C LEU A 76 13.37 24.00 9.16
N ASN A 77 14.08 23.55 10.18
CA ASN A 77 14.99 24.39 10.99
C ASN A 77 16.48 24.28 10.60
N TYR A 78 16.81 23.57 9.54
CA TYR A 78 18.20 23.23 9.17
C TYR A 78 18.92 24.33 8.36
N LYS A 79 18.20 25.31 7.80
CA LYS A 79 18.80 26.41 6.98
C LYS A 79 20.01 27.08 7.63
N PRO A 80 19.98 27.46 8.93
CA PRO A 80 21.13 28.10 9.57
C PRO A 80 22.35 27.16 9.68
N TYR A 81 22.15 25.86 9.84
CA TYR A 81 23.26 24.88 9.91
C TYR A 81 23.90 24.64 8.55
N ILE A 82 23.12 24.57 7.49
CA ILE A 82 23.64 24.41 6.12
C ILE A 82 24.45 25.64 5.73
N ASN A 83 23.91 26.84 5.97
CA ASN A 83 24.64 28.08 5.72
C ASN A 83 25.93 28.21 6.53
N TYR A 84 25.99 27.61 7.74
CA TYR A 84 27.21 27.56 8.54
C TYR A 84 28.23 26.59 7.95
N LEU A 85 27.80 25.43 7.47
CA LEU A 85 28.67 24.41 6.83
C LEU A 85 29.22 24.88 5.47
N GLU A 86 28.46 25.68 4.72
CA GLU A 86 28.88 26.24 3.43
C GLU A 86 29.89 27.39 3.57
N ARG A 87 29.95 28.06 4.73
CA ARG A 87 30.90 29.15 5.01
C ARG A 87 32.37 28.69 5.06
N GLY A 88 32.85 28.02 4.10
CA GLY A 88 34.24 27.53 4.02
C GLY A 88 34.43 26.48 2.96
N SER A 89 33.38 26.09 2.27
CA SER A 89 33.40 25.14 1.18
C SER A 89 33.61 25.86 -0.17
N LYS A 90 34.42 25.30 -1.06
CA LYS A 90 34.56 25.76 -2.45
C LYS A 90 33.30 25.56 -3.31
N SER A 91 32.24 25.02 -2.74
CA SER A 91 30.97 24.67 -3.40
C SER A 91 29.81 25.41 -2.76
N GLU A 92 29.93 26.76 -2.68
CA GLU A 92 28.86 27.60 -2.16
C GLU A 92 27.56 27.38 -2.94
N GLY A 93 26.45 27.09 -2.25
CA GLY A 93 25.11 26.92 -2.81
C GLY A 93 24.72 25.49 -3.23
N SER A 94 25.67 24.54 -3.34
CA SER A 94 25.32 23.18 -3.82
C SER A 94 24.61 22.34 -2.76
N LEU A 95 24.98 22.46 -1.50
CA LEU A 95 24.36 21.74 -0.39
C LEU A 95 22.96 22.30 -0.09
N LEU A 96 22.80 23.62 -0.16
CA LEU A 96 21.49 24.27 0.02
C LEU A 96 20.53 23.86 -1.10
N ALA A 97 21.00 23.87 -2.36
CA ALA A 97 20.20 23.44 -3.50
C ALA A 97 19.79 21.95 -3.39
N ALA A 98 20.72 21.08 -3.00
CA ALA A 98 20.42 19.68 -2.76
C ALA A 98 19.38 19.47 -1.67
N TYR A 99 19.52 20.22 -0.57
CA TYR A 99 18.55 20.19 0.52
C TYR A 99 17.17 20.67 0.09
N GLU A 100 17.07 21.79 -0.60
CA GLU A 100 15.79 22.32 -1.12
C GLU A 100 15.14 21.35 -2.11
N GLN A 101 15.93 20.68 -2.92
CA GLN A 101 15.46 19.63 -3.83
C GLN A 101 14.87 18.45 -3.05
N VAL A 102 15.56 17.93 -2.04
CA VAL A 102 15.05 16.84 -1.18
C VAL A 102 13.75 17.26 -0.49
N GLN A 103 13.74 18.43 0.14
CA GLN A 103 12.58 18.93 0.86
C GLN A 103 11.37 19.04 -0.07
N THR A 104 11.55 19.65 -1.24
CA THR A 104 10.47 19.85 -2.22
C THR A 104 9.96 18.51 -2.73
N SER A 105 10.85 17.58 -3.11
CA SER A 105 10.47 16.27 -3.62
C SER A 105 9.71 15.44 -2.59
N ILE A 106 10.22 15.35 -1.34
CA ILE A 106 9.57 14.61 -0.27
C ILE A 106 8.22 15.22 0.09
N THR A 107 8.16 16.56 0.22
CA THR A 107 6.91 17.25 0.57
C THR A 107 5.85 17.06 -0.52
N THR A 108 6.23 17.19 -1.78
CA THR A 108 5.33 16.95 -2.92
C THR A 108 4.84 15.52 -2.93
N TYR A 109 5.76 14.55 -2.80
CA TYR A 109 5.41 13.13 -2.73
C TYR A 109 4.39 12.85 -1.61
N MET A 110 4.67 13.33 -0.39
CA MET A 110 3.80 13.09 0.76
C MET A 110 2.42 13.71 0.60
N LYS A 111 2.35 14.96 0.09
CA LYS A 111 1.07 15.62 -0.17
C LYS A 111 0.24 14.87 -1.21
N VAL A 112 0.85 14.54 -2.35
CA VAL A 112 0.16 13.82 -3.43
C VAL A 112 -0.30 12.45 -2.93
N LYS A 113 0.60 11.71 -2.28
CA LYS A 113 0.31 10.36 -1.78
C LYS A 113 -0.79 10.37 -0.73
N PHE A 114 -0.81 11.36 0.16
CA PHE A 114 -1.87 11.51 1.16
C PHE A 114 -3.25 11.69 0.50
N TRP A 115 -3.38 12.59 -0.47
CA TRP A 115 -4.66 12.86 -1.11
C TRP A 115 -5.15 11.70 -1.97
N ILE A 116 -4.25 11.03 -2.69
CA ILE A 116 -4.59 9.85 -3.47
C ILE A 116 -5.01 8.70 -2.55
N SER A 117 -4.25 8.46 -1.49
CA SER A 117 -4.59 7.42 -0.50
C SER A 117 -5.92 7.70 0.18
N LEU A 118 -6.20 8.96 0.52
CA LEU A 118 -7.49 9.35 1.09
C LEU A 118 -8.63 9.09 0.10
N GLY A 119 -8.46 9.45 -1.16
CA GLY A 119 -9.43 9.16 -2.22
C GLY A 119 -9.66 7.65 -2.41
N THR A 120 -8.58 6.86 -2.40
CA THR A 120 -8.65 5.39 -2.49
C THR A 120 -9.40 4.82 -1.29
N GLY A 121 -9.03 5.22 -0.07
CA GLY A 121 -9.65 4.75 1.15
C GLY A 121 -11.14 5.09 1.25
N LEU A 122 -11.51 6.34 0.91
CA LEU A 122 -12.91 6.76 0.85
C LEU A 122 -13.70 6.00 -0.23
N GLY A 123 -13.10 5.77 -1.39
CA GLY A 123 -13.72 4.99 -2.46
C GLY A 123 -13.99 3.54 -2.05
N TYR A 124 -13.03 2.89 -1.40
CA TYR A 124 -13.17 1.53 -0.87
C TYR A 124 -14.26 1.46 0.22
N TRP A 125 -14.21 2.38 1.18
CA TRP A 125 -15.24 2.49 2.21
C TRP A 125 -16.63 2.63 1.59
N LEU A 126 -16.79 3.57 0.66
CA LEU A 126 -18.08 3.85 0.02
C LEU A 126 -18.60 2.63 -0.75
N LEU A 127 -17.75 1.96 -1.53
CA LEU A 127 -18.15 0.77 -2.27
C LEU A 127 -18.53 -0.37 -1.33
N CYS A 128 -17.77 -0.61 -0.27
CA CYS A 128 -18.14 -1.63 0.72
C CYS A 128 -19.49 -1.32 1.39
N VAL A 129 -19.80 -0.06 1.69
CA VAL A 129 -21.10 0.35 2.23
C VAL A 129 -22.23 0.12 1.21
N ILE A 130 -22.03 0.53 -0.06
CA ILE A 130 -23.05 0.41 -1.11
C ILE A 130 -23.40 -1.07 -1.39
N PHE A 131 -22.37 -1.93 -1.42
CA PHE A 131 -22.56 -3.36 -1.71
C PHE A 131 -22.82 -4.22 -0.48
N GLY A 132 -22.93 -3.61 0.72
CA GLY A 132 -23.24 -4.31 1.96
C GLY A 132 -22.11 -5.22 2.45
N VAL A 133 -20.85 -4.91 2.12
CA VAL A 133 -19.70 -5.66 2.60
C VAL A 133 -19.36 -5.20 4.02
N ASP A 134 -19.30 -6.16 4.93
CA ASP A 134 -19.01 -5.91 6.34
C ASP A 134 -17.62 -5.28 6.54
N PHE A 135 -17.48 -4.58 7.66
CA PHE A 135 -16.22 -3.87 8.02
C PHE A 135 -15.79 -2.79 7.01
N ALA A 136 -16.73 -2.12 6.35
CA ALA A 136 -16.46 -1.13 5.31
C ALA A 136 -15.45 -0.06 5.74
N ILE A 137 -15.55 0.48 6.96
CA ILE A 137 -14.62 1.48 7.52
C ILE A 137 -13.21 0.90 7.61
N PHE A 138 -13.09 -0.35 8.05
CA PHE A 138 -11.80 -1.03 8.16
C PHE A 138 -11.14 -1.21 6.79
N TRP A 139 -11.88 -1.65 5.77
CA TRP A 139 -11.34 -1.81 4.41
C TRP A 139 -10.94 -0.49 3.79
N GLY A 140 -11.73 0.56 4.00
CA GLY A 140 -11.39 1.91 3.58
C GLY A 140 -10.11 2.43 4.26
N PHE A 141 -9.97 2.24 5.57
CA PHE A 141 -8.78 2.60 6.32
C PHE A 141 -7.56 1.79 5.89
N LEU A 142 -7.72 0.48 5.72
CA LEU A 142 -6.64 -0.40 5.24
C LEU A 142 -6.16 0.01 3.85
N ALA A 143 -7.11 0.30 2.93
CA ALA A 143 -6.78 0.79 1.59
C ALA A 143 -6.05 2.13 1.63
N PHE A 144 -6.48 3.08 2.49
CA PHE A 144 -5.79 4.35 2.70
C PHE A 144 -4.32 4.12 3.11
N VAL A 145 -4.09 3.28 4.10
CA VAL A 145 -2.75 3.06 4.64
C VAL A 145 -1.85 2.29 3.68
N LEU A 146 -2.34 1.16 3.17
CA LEU A 146 -1.56 0.31 2.29
C LEU A 146 -1.24 1.00 0.95
N ASN A 147 -2.04 1.97 0.54
CA ASN A 147 -1.77 2.73 -0.68
C ASN A 147 -0.49 3.58 -0.62
N PHE A 148 0.07 3.83 0.59
CA PHE A 148 1.42 4.43 0.72
C PHE A 148 2.52 3.48 0.25
N VAL A 149 2.30 2.16 0.27
CA VAL A 149 3.26 1.16 -0.21
C VAL A 149 3.05 0.96 -1.71
N PRO A 150 4.01 1.34 -2.57
CA PRO A 150 3.85 1.21 -4.01
C PRO A 150 3.57 -0.23 -4.45
N THR A 151 2.63 -0.43 -5.35
CA THR A 151 2.28 -1.70 -6.02
C THR A 151 1.79 -2.79 -5.06
N VAL A 152 2.58 -3.17 -4.06
CA VAL A 152 2.24 -4.26 -3.11
C VAL A 152 1.04 -3.87 -2.25
N GLY A 153 1.00 -2.61 -1.80
CA GLY A 153 -0.07 -2.12 -0.94
C GLY A 153 -1.44 -2.20 -1.59
N SER A 154 -1.54 -1.86 -2.85
CA SER A 154 -2.79 -1.92 -3.60
C SER A 154 -3.33 -3.34 -3.77
N ILE A 155 -2.47 -4.31 -4.04
CA ILE A 155 -2.86 -5.73 -4.17
C ILE A 155 -3.35 -6.26 -2.82
N VAL A 156 -2.58 -6.01 -1.76
CA VAL A 156 -2.92 -6.47 -0.40
C VAL A 156 -4.19 -5.79 0.12
N ALA A 157 -4.41 -4.51 -0.20
CA ALA A 157 -5.62 -3.79 0.19
C ALA A 157 -6.88 -4.28 -0.52
N THR A 158 -6.75 -4.74 -1.78
CA THR A 158 -7.90 -5.13 -2.61
C THR A 158 -8.36 -6.56 -2.33
N ALA A 159 -7.44 -7.49 -2.07
CA ALA A 159 -7.77 -8.91 -1.95
C ALA A 159 -8.79 -9.24 -0.83
N PRO A 160 -8.67 -8.73 0.42
CA PRO A 160 -9.60 -9.10 1.48
C PRO A 160 -11.04 -8.63 1.24
N PRO A 161 -11.33 -7.35 0.86
CA PRO A 161 -12.71 -6.95 0.59
C PRO A 161 -13.32 -7.67 -0.61
N LEU A 162 -12.51 -8.09 -1.61
CA LEU A 162 -13.00 -8.93 -2.69
C LEU A 162 -13.40 -10.32 -2.21
N LEU A 163 -12.62 -10.95 -1.33
CA LEU A 163 -12.93 -12.26 -0.74
C LEU A 163 -14.21 -12.20 0.10
N LEU A 164 -14.37 -11.15 0.93
CA LEU A 164 -15.59 -10.95 1.68
C LEU A 164 -16.80 -10.64 0.79
N GLY A 165 -16.62 -9.76 -0.19
CA GLY A 165 -17.67 -9.42 -1.15
C GLY A 165 -18.14 -10.64 -1.94
N TRP A 166 -17.24 -11.57 -2.31
CA TRP A 166 -17.64 -12.81 -2.96
C TRP A 166 -18.59 -13.68 -2.09
N ILE A 167 -18.40 -13.64 -0.77
CA ILE A 167 -19.25 -14.39 0.17
C ILE A 167 -20.55 -13.64 0.46
N GLN A 168 -20.51 -12.32 0.61
CA GLN A 168 -21.59 -11.51 1.16
C GLN A 168 -22.52 -10.92 0.10
N ILE A 169 -22.00 -10.60 -1.09
CA ILE A 169 -22.80 -9.97 -2.14
C ILE A 169 -23.66 -11.01 -2.84
N ASP A 170 -24.96 -10.76 -2.85
CA ASP A 170 -25.93 -11.58 -3.57
C ASP A 170 -25.90 -11.27 -5.06
N GLY A 171 -25.84 -12.34 -5.87
CA GLY A 171 -25.86 -12.26 -7.34
C GLY A 171 -24.49 -11.99 -7.96
N TYR A 172 -24.19 -12.75 -9.01
CA TYR A 172 -22.91 -12.63 -9.75
C TYR A 172 -22.74 -11.25 -10.39
N GLU A 173 -23.81 -10.67 -10.87
CA GLU A 173 -23.78 -9.35 -11.53
C GLU A 173 -23.33 -8.25 -10.56
N SER A 174 -23.89 -8.23 -9.36
CA SER A 174 -23.53 -7.28 -8.29
C SER A 174 -22.08 -7.47 -7.85
N PHE A 175 -21.64 -8.72 -7.69
CA PHE A 175 -20.26 -9.02 -7.33
C PHE A 175 -19.27 -8.59 -8.44
N ILE A 176 -19.56 -8.89 -9.71
CA ILE A 176 -18.71 -8.47 -10.83
C ILE A 176 -18.63 -6.94 -10.89
N LEU A 177 -19.75 -6.25 -10.68
CA LEU A 177 -19.78 -4.78 -10.63
C LEU A 177 -18.90 -4.25 -9.48
N PHE A 178 -18.97 -4.87 -8.31
CA PHE A 178 -18.11 -4.52 -7.16
C PHE A 178 -16.62 -4.69 -7.48
N VAL A 179 -16.23 -5.82 -8.08
CA VAL A 179 -14.85 -6.08 -8.53
C VAL A 179 -14.39 -5.03 -9.53
N LEU A 180 -15.22 -4.72 -10.53
CA LEU A 180 -14.89 -3.73 -11.57
C LEU A 180 -14.72 -2.33 -10.96
N LEU A 181 -15.59 -1.91 -10.05
CA LEU A 181 -15.52 -0.60 -9.43
C LEU A 181 -14.32 -0.46 -8.49
N LEU A 182 -14.01 -1.49 -7.65
CA LEU A 182 -12.80 -1.49 -6.84
C LEU A 182 -11.53 -1.43 -7.70
N SER A 183 -11.50 -2.23 -8.76
CA SER A 183 -10.39 -2.24 -9.71
C SER A 183 -10.26 -0.89 -10.44
N ALA A 184 -11.38 -0.28 -10.82
CA ALA A 184 -11.39 1.04 -11.46
C ALA A 184 -10.82 2.13 -10.54
N ILE A 185 -11.21 2.15 -9.25
CA ILE A 185 -10.62 3.07 -8.26
C ILE A 185 -9.10 2.88 -8.21
N GLN A 186 -8.64 1.63 -8.12
CA GLN A 186 -7.22 1.33 -8.02
C GLN A 186 -6.44 1.72 -9.28
N ILE A 187 -6.99 1.44 -10.46
CA ILE A 187 -6.36 1.81 -11.74
C ILE A 187 -6.36 3.33 -11.93
N VAL A 188 -7.49 3.98 -11.70
CA VAL A 188 -7.59 5.43 -11.91
C VAL A 188 -6.71 6.19 -10.92
N LEU A 189 -6.82 5.92 -9.64
CA LEU A 189 -6.07 6.65 -8.61
C LEU A 189 -4.59 6.23 -8.58
N GLY A 190 -4.30 4.94 -8.64
CA GLY A 190 -2.92 4.43 -8.52
C GLY A 190 -2.11 4.51 -9.80
N ASN A 191 -2.71 4.28 -10.99
CA ASN A 191 -1.95 4.18 -12.24
C ASN A 191 -2.10 5.40 -13.15
N VAL A 192 -3.13 6.23 -12.94
CA VAL A 192 -3.36 7.43 -13.77
C VAL A 192 -3.12 8.70 -12.96
N VAL A 193 -3.83 8.87 -11.84
CA VAL A 193 -3.77 10.11 -11.05
C VAL A 193 -2.44 10.23 -10.31
N ASP A 194 -1.92 9.15 -9.75
CA ASP A 194 -0.64 9.12 -9.01
C ASP A 194 0.53 9.64 -9.89
N PRO A 195 0.80 9.09 -11.09
CA PRO A 195 1.84 9.62 -11.96
C PRO A 195 1.56 11.04 -12.46
N LEU A 196 0.30 11.38 -12.77
CA LEU A 196 -0.06 12.71 -13.24
C LEU A 196 0.22 13.80 -12.20
N LEU A 197 -0.09 13.55 -10.94
CA LEU A 197 0.12 14.51 -9.86
C LEU A 197 1.58 14.54 -9.37
N MET A 198 2.29 13.42 -9.43
CA MET A 198 3.72 13.37 -9.10
C MET A 198 4.59 13.99 -10.18
N GLY A 199 4.20 13.93 -11.44
CA GLY A 199 4.97 14.45 -12.57
C GLY A 199 6.42 13.95 -12.55
N ASN A 200 7.36 14.85 -12.88
CA ASN A 200 8.81 14.55 -12.87
C ASN A 200 9.45 14.71 -11.49
N SER A 201 8.65 14.92 -10.44
CA SER A 201 9.18 15.27 -9.11
C SER A 201 10.06 14.19 -8.49
N LEU A 202 9.87 12.93 -8.86
CA LEU A 202 10.64 11.82 -8.31
C LEU A 202 11.69 11.28 -9.28
N SER A 203 11.39 11.23 -10.59
CA SER A 203 12.25 10.67 -11.67
C SER A 203 12.96 9.36 -11.25
N LEU A 204 12.26 8.48 -10.51
CA LEU A 204 12.81 7.21 -10.04
C LEU A 204 12.34 6.08 -10.94
N ASN A 205 13.27 5.21 -11.32
CA ASN A 205 12.98 3.99 -12.06
C ASN A 205 12.14 3.03 -11.20
N THR A 206 11.09 2.46 -11.78
CA THR A 206 10.18 1.52 -11.10
C THR A 206 10.92 0.33 -10.48
N VAL A 207 11.96 -0.19 -11.15
CA VAL A 207 12.77 -1.30 -10.62
C VAL A 207 13.47 -0.89 -9.34
N VAL A 208 14.03 0.32 -9.30
CA VAL A 208 14.70 0.86 -8.10
C VAL A 208 13.70 1.06 -6.96
N ILE A 209 12.47 1.50 -7.26
CA ILE A 209 11.40 1.61 -6.26
C ILE A 209 11.08 0.24 -5.66
N ILE A 210 10.91 -0.81 -6.49
CA ILE A 210 10.61 -2.16 -6.02
C ILE A 210 11.78 -2.72 -5.19
N LEU A 211 13.01 -2.56 -5.64
CA LEU A 211 14.20 -2.99 -4.88
C LEU A 211 14.32 -2.25 -3.55
N GLY A 212 14.09 -0.94 -3.56
CA GLY A 212 14.07 -0.14 -2.33
C GLY A 212 12.97 -0.58 -1.37
N LEU A 213 11.78 -0.90 -1.88
CA LEU A 213 10.67 -1.39 -1.09
C LEU A 213 11.00 -2.73 -0.41
N VAL A 214 11.62 -3.67 -1.14
CA VAL A 214 12.05 -4.96 -0.59
C VAL A 214 13.16 -4.75 0.46
N PHE A 215 14.17 -3.93 0.15
CA PHE A 215 15.29 -3.65 1.03
C PHE A 215 14.85 -2.98 2.34
N TRP A 216 14.14 -1.86 2.25
CA TRP A 216 13.67 -1.13 3.44
C TRP A 216 12.57 -1.88 4.17
N GLY A 217 11.75 -2.65 3.44
CA GLY A 217 10.76 -3.55 4.02
C GLY A 217 11.39 -4.67 4.84
N TYR A 218 12.51 -5.22 4.39
CA TYR A 218 13.27 -6.22 5.13
C TYR A 218 13.90 -5.63 6.41
N LEU A 219 14.44 -4.41 6.34
CA LEU A 219 15.10 -3.76 7.48
C LEU A 219 14.12 -3.25 8.54
N TRP A 220 13.02 -2.60 8.12
CA TRP A 220 12.12 -1.87 9.02
C TRP A 220 10.65 -2.29 8.88
N GLY A 221 10.36 -3.39 8.20
CA GLY A 221 9.00 -3.88 8.01
C GLY A 221 8.13 -2.90 7.20
N ILE A 222 6.86 -2.81 7.57
CA ILE A 222 5.87 -1.95 6.89
C ILE A 222 6.29 -0.47 6.90
N THR A 223 6.88 0.00 8.00
CA THR A 223 7.42 1.37 8.10
C THR A 223 8.46 1.65 7.04
N GLY A 224 9.40 0.69 6.83
CA GLY A 224 10.41 0.79 5.77
C GLY A 224 9.80 0.81 4.38
N MET A 225 8.76 0.01 4.13
CA MET A 225 8.04 0.03 2.85
C MET A 225 7.40 1.39 2.57
N ILE A 226 6.76 2.01 3.56
CA ILE A 226 6.13 3.34 3.44
C ILE A 226 7.18 4.42 3.18
N LEU A 227 8.32 4.35 3.87
CA LEU A 227 9.40 5.33 3.76
C LEU A 227 10.36 5.06 2.58
N SER A 228 10.21 3.95 1.85
CA SER A 228 11.15 3.53 0.80
C SER A 228 11.36 4.60 -0.26
N VAL A 229 10.30 5.21 -0.76
CA VAL A 229 10.39 6.25 -1.81
C VAL A 229 11.07 7.52 -1.29
N PRO A 230 10.68 8.13 -0.16
CA PRO A 230 11.43 9.25 0.44
C PRO A 230 12.92 8.98 0.64
N LEU A 231 13.26 7.77 1.13
CA LEU A 231 14.66 7.39 1.35
C LEU A 231 15.44 7.23 0.03
N LEU A 232 14.81 6.68 -1.01
CA LEU A 232 15.42 6.59 -2.34
C LEU A 232 15.66 7.97 -2.94
N VAL A 233 14.72 8.92 -2.77
CA VAL A 233 14.91 10.32 -3.20
C VAL A 233 16.11 10.93 -2.48
N LEU A 234 16.21 10.75 -1.17
CA LEU A 234 17.34 11.24 -0.37
C LEU A 234 18.67 10.66 -0.88
N ILE A 235 18.74 9.34 -1.08
CA ILE A 235 19.93 8.64 -1.58
C ILE A 235 20.31 9.16 -2.97
N LYS A 236 19.34 9.34 -3.87
CA LYS A 236 19.56 9.86 -5.21
C LYS A 236 20.18 11.26 -5.17
N VAL A 237 19.64 12.16 -4.36
CA VAL A 237 20.17 13.53 -4.25
C VAL A 237 21.58 13.54 -3.65
N ILE A 238 21.86 12.67 -2.67
CA ILE A 238 23.23 12.51 -2.13
C ILE A 238 24.19 12.05 -3.24
N PHE A 239 23.79 11.03 -4.02
CA PHE A 239 24.63 10.55 -5.12
C PHE A 239 24.85 11.59 -6.22
N GLN A 240 23.90 12.50 -6.45
CA GLN A 240 24.07 13.62 -7.39
C GLN A 240 25.19 14.57 -6.98
N GLN A 241 25.50 14.68 -5.69
CA GLN A 241 26.60 15.53 -5.19
C GLN A 241 27.98 14.85 -5.30
N ILE A 242 28.04 13.55 -5.56
CA ILE A 242 29.27 12.77 -5.64
C ILE A 242 29.61 12.54 -7.13
N PRO A 243 30.71 13.13 -7.66
CA PRO A 243 31.05 12.97 -9.08
C PRO A 243 31.20 11.54 -9.56
N ASP A 244 31.76 10.66 -8.72
CA ASP A 244 31.97 9.25 -9.04
C ASP A 244 30.69 8.39 -8.97
N ALA A 245 29.65 8.89 -8.33
CA ALA A 245 28.36 8.19 -8.19
C ALA A 245 27.36 8.49 -9.33
N ARG A 246 27.73 9.24 -10.35
CA ARG A 246 26.85 9.60 -11.50
C ARG A 246 26.26 8.39 -12.21
N PHE A 247 26.97 7.28 -12.23
CA PHE A 247 26.45 6.02 -12.79
C PHE A 247 25.24 5.51 -12.00
N LEU A 248 25.29 5.57 -10.66
CA LEU A 248 24.17 5.16 -9.80
C LEU A 248 22.96 6.07 -9.97
N VAL A 249 23.19 7.38 -10.13
CA VAL A 249 22.09 8.33 -10.42
C VAL A 249 21.37 7.95 -11.72
N ARG A 250 22.13 7.65 -12.80
CA ARG A 250 21.55 7.22 -14.08
C ARG A 250 20.74 5.93 -13.97
N LEU A 251 21.19 4.98 -13.14
CA LEU A 251 20.43 3.75 -12.87
C LEU A 251 19.13 4.02 -12.10
N MET A 252 19.13 5.06 -11.27
CA MET A 252 17.96 5.44 -10.49
C MET A 252 16.94 6.28 -11.28
N ASP A 253 17.35 6.88 -12.41
CA ASP A 253 16.48 7.70 -13.25
C ASP A 253 15.46 6.86 -14.05
N SER A 254 14.27 7.42 -14.23
CA SER A 254 13.18 6.78 -14.96
C SER A 254 13.28 6.92 -16.47
N SER A 255 14.14 7.81 -16.97
CA SER A 255 14.40 8.03 -18.39
C SER A 255 15.89 8.06 -18.66
N PRO A 256 16.35 7.44 -19.76
CA PRO A 256 17.74 7.55 -20.21
C PRO A 256 18.10 8.97 -20.67
#